data_22b6db4f052c32f0ccc526d51e84eb72
#
_entry.id   22b6db4f052c32f0ccc526d51e84eb72
#
_cell.length_a   1.000
_cell.length_b   1.000
_cell.length_c   1.000
_cell.angle_alpha   90.00
_cell.angle_beta   90.00
_cell.angle_gamma   90.00
#
_symmetry.space_group_name_H-M   'P 1'
#
loop_
_entity.id
_entity.type
_entity.pdbx_description
1 polymer ?
#
loop_
_entity_poly.entity_id
_entity_poly.type
_entity_poly.pdbx_seq_one_letter_code
_entity_poly.pdbx_strand_id
1 'polypeptide(L)'
;GGTTSSTCNDWTSSSNSYTGCANEVDSTQTFCQETFHKCNENLAVLCVQYSTAQTVPPTTTAPISSPLTKIVVSALSNGQNGNLGGIKGADAKCQADAQKYNKPGLWRALLGTKSKSVQSFFTGSQASSLKVYNSKNELMADNWNAFMKFNTRKQTYFYAFQGRKVDEGTGASPDWADAD
;
A
#
# COMPACT_ATOMS: atom_id res chain seq x y z
N GLY A 1 -15.43 -3.37 -12.12
CA GLY A 1 -16.26 -3.25 -10.94
C GLY A 1 -16.08 -4.47 -10.06
N GLY A 2 -15.24 -4.35 -9.00
CA GLY A 2 -15.09 -5.43 -8.02
C GLY A 2 -16.43 -5.71 -7.35
N THR A 3 -16.81 -6.96 -7.31
CA THR A 3 -17.98 -7.41 -6.58
C THR A 3 -17.77 -7.12 -5.08
N THR A 4 -18.85 -6.92 -4.34
CA THR A 4 -18.87 -6.57 -2.92
C THR A 4 -18.15 -7.57 -1.99
N SER A 5 -17.66 -8.69 -2.53
CA SER A 5 -16.98 -9.78 -1.82
C SER A 5 -15.45 -9.67 -1.78
N SER A 6 -14.84 -8.73 -2.49
CA SER A 6 -13.36 -8.71 -2.70
C SER A 6 -12.59 -7.70 -1.85
N THR A 7 -13.18 -7.20 -0.77
CA THR A 7 -12.56 -6.20 0.11
C THR A 7 -12.57 -6.62 1.59
N CYS A 8 -12.65 -7.90 1.89
CA CYS A 8 -12.76 -8.38 3.28
C CYS A 8 -13.80 -7.59 4.10
N ASN A 9 -14.97 -7.35 3.51
CA ASN A 9 -16.01 -6.52 4.09
C ASN A 9 -15.52 -5.11 4.44
N ASP A 10 -14.96 -4.43 3.45
CA ASP A 10 -14.31 -3.12 3.59
C ASP A 10 -13.20 -3.10 4.68
N TRP A 11 -12.43 -4.19 4.71
CA TRP A 11 -11.27 -4.40 5.60
C TRP A 11 -11.62 -4.46 7.08
N THR A 12 -12.80 -5.00 7.39
CA THR A 12 -13.28 -5.19 8.76
C THR A 12 -13.43 -6.66 9.16
N SER A 13 -13.09 -7.61 8.28
CA SER A 13 -13.29 -9.02 8.52
C SER A 13 -12.03 -9.85 8.28
N SER A 14 -11.77 -10.77 9.21
CA SER A 14 -10.79 -11.86 9.08
C SER A 14 -11.46 -13.23 8.88
N SER A 15 -12.73 -13.27 8.49
CA SER A 15 -13.44 -14.53 8.24
C SER A 15 -12.96 -15.16 6.94
N ASN A 16 -12.79 -16.49 6.93
CA ASN A 16 -12.49 -17.25 5.72
C ASN A 16 -13.68 -17.31 4.72
N SER A 17 -14.86 -16.83 5.13
CA SER A 17 -16.03 -16.71 4.27
C SER A 17 -15.99 -15.50 3.33
N TYR A 18 -15.08 -14.55 3.58
CA TYR A 18 -14.85 -13.41 2.72
C TYR A 18 -13.50 -13.55 2.03
N THR A 19 -13.39 -12.89 0.90
CA THR A 19 -12.13 -12.77 0.16
C THR A 19 -11.72 -11.30 0.02
N GLY A 20 -10.41 -11.08 0.05
CA GLY A 20 -9.79 -9.82 -0.31
C GLY A 20 -9.04 -9.97 -1.63
N CYS A 21 -8.90 -8.88 -2.34
CA CYS A 21 -8.07 -8.86 -3.52
C CYS A 21 -6.63 -8.54 -3.12
N ALA A 22 -5.73 -9.46 -3.45
CA ALA A 22 -4.30 -9.22 -3.41
C ALA A 22 -3.72 -9.45 -4.81
N ASN A 23 -2.60 -8.84 -5.10
CA ASN A 23 -1.87 -9.09 -6.32
C ASN A 23 -0.54 -9.74 -5.98
N GLU A 24 -0.15 -10.72 -6.77
CA GLU A 24 1.23 -11.19 -6.78
C GLU A 24 2.14 -10.07 -7.28
N VAL A 25 3.30 -9.94 -6.65
CA VAL A 25 4.20 -8.80 -6.86
C VAL A 25 4.84 -8.82 -8.26
N ASP A 26 4.89 -9.97 -8.90
CA ASP A 26 5.43 -10.21 -10.24
C ASP A 26 4.34 -10.28 -11.33
N SER A 27 3.07 -10.20 -10.94
CA SER A 27 1.96 -10.26 -11.89
C SER A 27 2.03 -9.13 -12.90
N THR A 28 1.86 -9.44 -14.17
CA THR A 28 1.70 -8.48 -15.26
C THR A 28 0.28 -7.91 -15.33
N GLN A 29 -0.59 -8.37 -14.47
CA GLN A 29 -2.00 -7.99 -14.41
C GLN A 29 -2.21 -6.66 -13.66
N THR A 30 -3.31 -6.00 -13.94
CA THR A 30 -3.75 -4.82 -13.18
C THR A 30 -4.21 -5.20 -11.78
N PHE A 31 -4.12 -4.26 -10.83
CA PHE A 31 -4.57 -4.48 -9.46
C PHE A 31 -5.97 -5.11 -9.41
N CYS A 32 -6.10 -6.22 -8.68
CA CYS A 32 -7.36 -6.92 -8.43
C CYS A 32 -8.00 -7.62 -9.64
N GLN A 33 -7.25 -8.15 -10.57
CA GLN A 33 -7.85 -8.89 -11.68
C GLN A 33 -7.95 -10.40 -11.49
N GLU A 34 -7.07 -11.05 -10.74
CA GLU A 34 -7.04 -12.52 -10.78
C GLU A 34 -6.86 -13.25 -9.46
N THR A 35 -6.34 -12.65 -8.40
CA THR A 35 -6.04 -13.40 -7.19
C THR A 35 -6.88 -12.93 -6.00
N PHE A 36 -7.76 -13.82 -5.54
CA PHE A 36 -8.56 -13.60 -4.35
C PHE A 36 -8.01 -14.47 -3.22
N HIS A 37 -7.65 -13.82 -2.13
CA HIS A 37 -7.20 -14.47 -0.91
C HIS A 37 -8.28 -14.45 0.16
N LYS A 38 -8.30 -15.46 1.01
CA LYS A 38 -9.21 -15.49 2.15
C LYS A 38 -8.80 -14.44 3.17
N CYS A 39 -9.78 -13.80 3.78
CA CYS A 39 -9.52 -12.68 4.70
C CYS A 39 -8.85 -13.08 6.02
N ASN A 40 -8.75 -14.36 6.32
CA ASN A 40 -7.97 -14.87 7.45
C ASN A 40 -6.47 -15.05 7.13
N GLU A 41 -6.07 -14.95 5.87
CA GLU A 41 -4.67 -15.03 5.49
C GLU A 41 -3.93 -13.73 5.84
N ASN A 42 -2.66 -13.85 6.22
CA ASN A 42 -1.80 -12.71 6.47
C ASN A 42 -1.09 -12.31 5.17
N LEU A 43 -1.39 -11.13 4.69
CA LEU A 43 -0.84 -10.59 3.46
C LEU A 43 -0.12 -9.26 3.70
N ALA A 44 0.77 -8.92 2.79
CA ALA A 44 1.40 -7.62 2.79
C ALA A 44 0.39 -6.50 2.52
N VAL A 45 0.38 -5.48 3.35
CA VAL A 45 -0.37 -4.25 3.10
C VAL A 45 0.58 -3.17 2.61
N LEU A 46 0.37 -2.70 1.39
CA LEU A 46 1.12 -1.57 0.85
C LEU A 46 0.61 -0.27 1.43
N CYS A 47 1.54 0.62 1.72
CA CYS A 47 1.33 1.98 2.20
C CYS A 47 1.89 2.97 1.19
N VAL A 48 1.25 4.10 1.04
CA VAL A 48 1.70 5.17 0.14
C VAL A 48 1.81 6.48 0.90
N GLN A 49 2.92 7.18 0.66
CA GLN A 49 3.10 8.54 1.17
C GLN A 49 2.25 9.51 0.34
N TYR A 50 1.30 10.19 0.98
CA TYR A 50 0.40 11.12 0.30
C TYR A 50 0.64 12.59 0.64
N SER A 51 1.53 12.86 1.60
CA SER A 51 1.94 14.22 1.96
C SER A 51 3.33 14.18 2.58
N THR A 52 4.12 15.23 2.35
CA THR A 52 5.40 15.48 3.02
C THR A 52 5.23 16.21 4.34
N ALA A 53 4.02 16.67 4.69
CA ALA A 53 3.73 17.28 5.97
C ALA A 53 4.14 16.33 7.10
N GLN A 54 4.90 16.84 8.07
CA GLN A 54 5.20 16.10 9.28
C GLN A 54 4.04 16.27 10.26
N THR A 55 3.67 15.21 10.95
CA THR A 55 2.83 15.33 12.15
C THR A 55 3.67 15.99 13.24
N VAL A 56 3.64 17.31 13.29
CA VAL A 56 4.23 18.04 14.43
C VAL A 56 3.26 17.86 15.61
N PRO A 57 3.75 17.58 16.84
CA PRO A 57 2.92 17.70 18.03
C PRO A 57 2.30 19.11 18.06
N PRO A 58 1.10 19.33 18.64
CA PRO A 58 0.38 20.58 18.54
C PRO A 58 1.12 21.70 19.28
N THR A 59 2.03 22.33 18.58
CA THR A 59 2.63 23.61 18.99
C THR A 59 2.45 24.56 17.81
N THR A 60 1.37 25.28 17.85
CA THR A 60 1.02 26.62 17.31
C THR A 60 1.67 27.11 16.00
N THR A 61 1.97 26.26 15.03
CA THR A 61 2.33 26.72 13.70
C THR A 61 1.68 25.79 12.67
N ALA A 62 0.98 26.36 11.68
CA ALA A 62 0.33 25.60 10.62
C ALA A 62 1.33 24.62 9.97
N PRO A 63 0.95 23.36 9.70
CA PRO A 63 1.85 22.40 9.07
C PRO A 63 2.26 22.95 7.71
N ILE A 64 3.57 23.16 7.50
CA ILE A 64 4.11 23.52 6.20
C ILE A 64 4.01 22.27 5.34
N SER A 65 2.94 22.16 4.56
CA SER A 65 2.78 21.12 3.57
C SER A 65 3.54 21.52 2.32
N SER A 66 4.76 21.04 2.19
CA SER A 66 5.44 21.11 0.90
C SER A 66 4.73 20.19 -0.11
N PRO A 67 4.58 20.58 -1.39
CA PRO A 67 3.97 19.72 -2.38
C PRO A 67 4.80 18.44 -2.55
N LEU A 68 4.12 17.32 -2.82
CA LEU A 68 4.79 16.07 -3.15
C LEU A 68 5.62 16.25 -4.42
N THR A 69 6.88 15.89 -4.36
CA THR A 69 7.79 15.86 -5.52
C THR A 69 7.93 14.46 -6.10
N LYS A 70 7.52 13.44 -5.37
CA LYS A 70 7.51 12.03 -5.76
C LYS A 70 6.49 11.27 -4.91
N ILE A 71 6.08 10.11 -5.39
CA ILE A 71 5.26 9.14 -4.64
C ILE A 71 6.19 8.08 -4.09
N VAL A 72 6.07 7.74 -2.80
CA VAL A 72 6.82 6.65 -2.18
C VAL A 72 5.86 5.57 -1.72
N VAL A 73 6.17 4.32 -2.07
CA VAL A 73 5.41 3.14 -1.65
C VAL A 73 6.29 2.29 -0.75
N SER A 74 5.73 1.85 0.36
CA SER A 74 6.34 0.90 1.29
C SER A 74 5.32 -0.15 1.68
N ALA A 75 5.74 -1.18 2.37
CA ALA A 75 4.81 -2.13 2.94
C ALA A 75 4.87 -2.10 4.47
N LEU A 76 3.82 -2.56 5.13
CA LEU A 76 3.85 -2.78 6.58
C LEU A 76 4.92 -3.81 6.93
N SER A 77 5.53 -3.65 8.09
CA SER A 77 6.60 -4.51 8.58
C SER A 77 6.14 -5.93 8.92
N ASN A 78 4.85 -6.12 9.12
CA ASN A 78 4.26 -7.43 9.40
C ASN A 78 3.04 -7.66 8.50
N GLY A 79 2.82 -8.91 8.12
CA GLY A 79 1.62 -9.33 7.43
C GLY A 79 0.37 -9.03 8.24
N GLN A 80 -0.72 -8.76 7.59
CA GLN A 80 -2.01 -8.42 8.17
C GLN A 80 -3.09 -9.29 7.55
N ASN A 81 -4.04 -9.75 8.35
CA ASN A 81 -5.27 -10.33 7.82
C ASN A 81 -6.25 -9.22 7.38
N GLY A 82 -7.38 -9.61 6.82
CA GLY A 82 -8.37 -8.68 6.28
C GLY A 82 -9.11 -7.82 7.32
N ASN A 83 -8.92 -8.07 8.64
CA ASN A 83 -9.47 -7.23 9.69
C ASN A 83 -8.48 -6.14 10.08
N LEU A 84 -8.45 -5.08 9.30
CA LEU A 84 -7.57 -3.92 9.50
C LEU A 84 -8.22 -2.83 10.37
N GLY A 85 -9.49 -3.00 10.76
CA GLY A 85 -10.29 -1.94 11.38
C GLY A 85 -10.83 -0.93 10.35
N GLY A 86 -11.10 -1.42 9.13
CA GLY A 86 -11.48 -0.60 7.98
C GLY A 86 -10.32 0.23 7.44
N ILE A 87 -10.61 1.14 6.52
CA ILE A 87 -9.57 2.01 5.91
C ILE A 87 -8.89 2.89 6.97
N LYS A 88 -9.64 3.42 7.92
CA LYS A 88 -9.07 4.26 8.99
C LYS A 88 -8.06 3.49 9.86
N GLY A 89 -8.39 2.24 10.19
CA GLY A 89 -7.47 1.37 10.93
C GLY A 89 -6.24 1.00 10.11
N ALA A 90 -6.40 0.71 8.84
CA ALA A 90 -5.30 0.44 7.92
C ALA A 90 -4.37 1.66 7.75
N ASP A 91 -4.94 2.85 7.57
CA ASP A 91 -4.17 4.11 7.49
C ASP A 91 -3.40 4.38 8.78
N ALA A 92 -4.02 4.15 9.95
CA ALA A 92 -3.36 4.30 11.24
C ALA A 92 -2.18 3.33 11.40
N LYS A 93 -2.30 2.09 10.92
CA LYS A 93 -1.20 1.10 10.91
C LYS A 93 -0.04 1.57 10.02
N CYS A 94 -0.34 2.05 8.81
CA CYS A 94 0.69 2.60 7.91
C CYS A 94 1.42 3.79 8.52
N GLN A 95 0.68 4.72 9.14
CA GLN A 95 1.28 5.89 9.78
C GLN A 95 2.13 5.50 10.99
N ALA A 96 1.64 4.61 11.85
CA ALA A 96 2.37 4.16 13.04
C ALA A 96 3.67 3.43 12.66
N ASP A 97 3.62 2.57 11.65
CA ASP A 97 4.78 1.82 11.21
C ASP A 97 5.81 2.75 10.54
N ALA A 98 5.36 3.69 9.71
CA ALA A 98 6.22 4.73 9.15
C ALA A 98 6.94 5.55 10.24
N GLN A 99 6.23 5.95 11.29
CA GLN A 99 6.81 6.69 12.42
C GLN A 99 7.84 5.84 13.18
N LYS A 100 7.52 4.55 13.43
CA LYS A 100 8.43 3.61 14.09
C LYS A 100 9.78 3.49 13.38
N TYR A 101 9.78 3.56 12.06
CA TYR A 101 10.99 3.48 11.24
C TYR A 101 11.48 4.84 10.72
N ASN A 102 11.08 5.93 11.37
CA ASN A 102 11.51 7.30 11.05
C ASN A 102 11.30 7.69 9.58
N LYS A 103 10.22 7.21 8.97
CA LYS A 103 9.84 7.62 7.61
C LYS A 103 9.01 8.90 7.70
N PRO A 104 9.48 10.01 7.09
CA PRO A 104 8.77 11.28 7.17
C PRO A 104 7.45 11.27 6.40
N GLY A 105 6.61 12.25 6.67
CA GLY A 105 5.37 12.49 5.94
C GLY A 105 4.17 11.73 6.47
N LEU A 106 3.07 11.88 5.75
CA LEU A 106 1.81 11.22 6.06
C LEU A 106 1.60 10.02 5.14
N TRP A 107 1.23 8.90 5.74
CA TRP A 107 1.09 7.62 5.09
C TRP A 107 -0.33 7.08 5.23
N ARG A 108 -0.80 6.41 4.20
CA ARG A 108 -2.07 5.69 4.22
C ARG A 108 -1.95 4.35 3.51
N ALA A 109 -2.87 3.44 3.81
CA ALA A 109 -2.92 2.14 3.18
C ALA A 109 -3.38 2.23 1.73
N LEU A 110 -2.70 1.53 0.84
CA LEU A 110 -3.06 1.43 -0.57
C LEU A 110 -4.12 0.34 -0.76
N LEU A 111 -5.31 0.62 -0.28
CA LEU A 111 -6.44 -0.31 -0.30
C LEU A 111 -7.65 0.31 -0.99
N GLY A 112 -8.28 -0.47 -1.87
CA GLY A 112 -9.56 -0.12 -2.46
C GLY A 112 -10.73 -0.41 -1.51
N THR A 113 -11.84 0.26 -1.75
CA THR A 113 -13.14 -0.02 -1.12
C THR A 113 -14.19 -0.25 -2.20
N LYS A 114 -15.39 -0.62 -1.80
CA LYS A 114 -16.56 -0.71 -2.71
C LYS A 114 -16.79 0.58 -3.50
N SER A 115 -16.46 1.73 -2.91
CA SER A 115 -16.71 3.06 -3.48
C SER A 115 -15.48 3.76 -4.04
N LYS A 116 -14.27 3.28 -3.74
CA LYS A 116 -13.03 3.96 -4.12
C LYS A 116 -11.97 2.99 -4.63
N SER A 117 -11.56 3.18 -5.88
CA SER A 117 -10.44 2.44 -6.46
C SER A 117 -9.10 2.96 -5.96
N VAL A 118 -8.10 2.07 -5.83
CA VAL A 118 -6.70 2.45 -5.55
C VAL A 118 -6.12 3.37 -6.62
N GLN A 119 -6.57 3.30 -7.86
CA GLN A 119 -6.14 4.21 -8.93
C GLN A 119 -6.45 5.68 -8.61
N SER A 120 -7.53 5.94 -7.86
CA SER A 120 -7.97 7.30 -7.50
C SER A 120 -7.21 7.94 -6.35
N PHE A 121 -6.15 7.30 -5.82
CA PHE A 121 -5.32 7.88 -4.75
C PHE A 121 -4.59 9.15 -5.21
N PHE A 122 -4.12 9.15 -6.45
CA PHE A 122 -3.55 10.31 -7.09
C PHE A 122 -4.30 10.56 -8.40
N THR A 123 -4.56 11.82 -8.71
CA THR A 123 -5.31 12.24 -9.90
C THR A 123 -4.63 13.42 -10.58
N GLY A 124 -5.07 13.73 -11.80
CA GLY A 124 -4.57 14.90 -12.55
C GLY A 124 -3.05 14.88 -12.72
N SER A 125 -2.41 16.02 -12.47
CA SER A 125 -0.97 16.18 -12.62
C SER A 125 -0.15 15.31 -11.66
N GLN A 126 -0.64 15.01 -10.47
CA GLN A 126 0.05 14.10 -9.56
C GLN A 126 0.15 12.69 -10.15
N ALA A 127 -0.94 12.18 -10.73
CA ALA A 127 -0.96 10.85 -11.30
C ALA A 127 -0.12 10.72 -12.58
N SER A 128 0.04 11.79 -13.35
CA SER A 128 0.74 11.78 -14.65
C SER A 128 2.20 12.20 -14.57
N SER A 129 2.61 12.94 -13.54
CA SER A 129 3.94 13.56 -13.48
C SER A 129 4.83 13.05 -12.34
N LEU A 130 4.25 12.64 -11.20
CA LEU A 130 5.06 12.22 -10.05
C LEU A 130 5.58 10.80 -10.25
N LYS A 131 6.89 10.66 -10.22
CA LYS A 131 7.57 9.37 -10.25
C LYS A 131 7.28 8.58 -8.97
N VAL A 132 7.18 7.25 -9.11
CA VAL A 132 6.93 6.33 -8.00
C VAL A 132 8.21 5.61 -7.63
N TYR A 133 8.51 5.61 -6.34
CA TYR A 133 9.69 4.98 -5.76
C TYR A 133 9.27 4.02 -4.64
N ASN A 134 10.08 3.00 -4.40
CA ASN A 134 9.96 2.19 -3.18
C ASN A 134 10.62 2.89 -1.98
N SER A 135 10.52 2.30 -0.79
CA SER A 135 11.07 2.87 0.44
C SER A 135 12.59 2.90 0.52
N LYS A 136 13.29 2.26 -0.43
CA LYS A 136 14.75 2.38 -0.63
C LYS A 136 15.13 3.42 -1.69
N ASN A 137 14.15 4.21 -2.15
CA ASN A 137 14.34 5.24 -3.17
C ASN A 137 14.75 4.68 -4.55
N GLU A 138 14.37 3.46 -4.86
CA GLU A 138 14.54 2.87 -6.18
C GLU A 138 13.31 3.20 -7.03
N LEU A 139 13.54 3.61 -8.29
CA LEU A 139 12.46 4.00 -9.20
C LEU A 139 11.64 2.79 -9.63
N MET A 140 10.36 2.79 -9.30
CA MET A 140 9.42 1.74 -9.67
C MET A 140 8.63 2.06 -10.95
N ALA A 141 8.25 3.33 -11.15
CA ALA A 141 7.51 3.75 -12.33
C ALA A 141 7.71 5.25 -12.59
N ASP A 142 7.53 5.66 -13.86
CA ASP A 142 7.67 7.04 -14.28
C ASP A 142 6.53 7.95 -13.78
N ASN A 143 5.39 7.37 -13.43
CA ASN A 143 4.26 8.07 -12.82
C ASN A 143 3.28 7.06 -12.20
N TRP A 144 2.25 7.58 -11.50
CA TRP A 144 1.24 6.75 -10.85
C TRP A 144 0.44 5.89 -11.83
N ASN A 145 0.07 6.44 -12.97
CA ASN A 145 -0.68 5.69 -13.98
C ASN A 145 0.11 4.49 -14.52
N ALA A 146 1.43 4.67 -14.70
CA ALA A 146 2.32 3.57 -15.09
C ALA A 146 2.51 2.56 -13.93
N PHE A 147 2.61 3.04 -12.69
CA PHE A 147 2.71 2.17 -11.52
C PHE A 147 1.48 1.26 -11.36
N MET A 148 0.30 1.77 -11.65
CA MET A 148 -0.95 1.01 -11.59
C MET A 148 -1.08 -0.04 -12.72
N LYS A 149 -0.27 0.10 -13.77
CA LYS A 149 -0.12 -0.91 -14.83
C LYS A 149 1.15 -1.71 -14.57
N PHE A 150 1.04 -2.87 -13.96
CA PHE A 150 2.17 -3.68 -13.48
C PHE A 150 3.23 -3.95 -14.54
N ASN A 151 2.85 -4.18 -15.80
CA ASN A 151 3.75 -4.45 -16.90
C ASN A 151 4.66 -3.29 -17.33
N THR A 152 4.44 -2.09 -16.80
CA THR A 152 5.25 -0.90 -17.09
C THR A 152 6.13 -0.47 -15.91
N ARG A 153 6.19 -1.26 -14.85
CA ARG A 153 7.08 -1.01 -13.72
C ARG A 153 8.53 -1.28 -14.08
N LYS A 154 9.41 -0.42 -13.58
CA LYS A 154 10.86 -0.55 -13.75
C LYS A 154 11.50 -1.40 -12.66
N GLN A 155 10.91 -1.40 -11.47
CA GLN A 155 11.33 -2.18 -10.31
C GLN A 155 10.12 -2.92 -9.75
N THR A 156 10.24 -4.22 -9.56
CA THR A 156 9.16 -5.08 -9.06
C THR A 156 9.21 -5.30 -7.56
N TYR A 157 10.33 -4.94 -6.90
CA TYR A 157 10.50 -5.20 -5.47
C TYR A 157 9.88 -4.10 -4.62
N PHE A 158 9.04 -4.54 -3.68
CA PHE A 158 8.61 -3.72 -2.56
C PHE A 158 9.50 -3.99 -1.35
N TYR A 159 9.63 -2.97 -0.51
CA TYR A 159 10.30 -3.09 0.78
C TYR A 159 9.36 -2.61 1.87
N ALA A 160 9.40 -3.28 3.01
CA ALA A 160 8.72 -2.84 4.21
C ALA A 160 9.42 -1.62 4.82
N PHE A 161 8.73 -0.93 5.73
CA PHE A 161 9.30 0.24 6.41
C PHE A 161 10.63 -0.05 7.11
N GLN A 162 10.82 -1.27 7.62
CA GLN A 162 12.08 -1.73 8.22
C GLN A 162 13.19 -2.00 7.19
N GLY A 163 12.90 -1.95 5.90
CA GLY A 163 13.87 -2.16 4.84
C GLY A 163 14.01 -3.61 4.36
N ARG A 164 13.19 -4.55 4.87
CA ARG A 164 13.13 -5.93 4.36
C ARG A 164 12.42 -5.95 3.02
N LYS A 165 12.91 -6.79 2.10
CA LYS A 165 12.23 -7.06 0.84
C LYS A 165 10.93 -7.83 1.12
N VAL A 166 9.87 -7.46 0.43
CA VAL A 166 8.65 -8.26 0.36
C VAL A 166 8.95 -9.40 -0.60
N ASP A 167 9.04 -10.61 -0.09
CA ASP A 167 9.31 -11.76 -0.94
C ASP A 167 8.14 -11.98 -1.92
N GLU A 168 8.50 -12.19 -3.16
CA GLU A 168 7.62 -12.68 -4.18
C GLU A 168 7.30 -14.12 -3.79
N GLY A 169 6.10 -14.33 -3.23
CA GLY A 169 5.69 -15.65 -2.80
C GLY A 169 5.72 -16.62 -3.96
N THR A 170 6.55 -17.62 -3.90
CA THR A 170 6.50 -18.79 -4.77
C THR A 170 5.24 -19.59 -4.44
N GLY A 171 4.06 -19.09 -4.79
CA GLY A 171 2.80 -19.86 -4.75
C GLY A 171 2.24 -20.24 -3.38
N ALA A 172 2.82 -19.74 -2.30
CA ALA A 172 2.29 -19.82 -0.95
C ALA A 172 2.46 -18.45 -0.33
N SER A 173 1.42 -17.92 0.28
CA SER A 173 1.32 -16.62 0.97
C SER A 173 2.62 -15.84 1.06
N PRO A 174 2.67 -14.55 0.69
CA PRO A 174 3.84 -13.74 0.98
C PRO A 174 4.01 -13.69 2.50
N ASP A 175 4.82 -14.57 3.00
CA ASP A 175 5.03 -14.79 4.41
C ASP A 175 5.98 -13.72 4.92
N TRP A 176 5.45 -12.65 5.46
CA TRP A 176 6.19 -11.67 6.23
C TRP A 176 6.76 -12.22 7.52
N ALA A 177 6.25 -13.40 7.94
CA ALA A 177 6.57 -13.99 9.23
C ALA A 177 7.82 -14.87 9.19
N ASP A 178 8.21 -15.37 8.02
CA ASP A 178 9.26 -16.39 7.89
C ASP A 178 10.62 -15.83 7.44
N ALA A 179 11.03 -14.71 7.98
CA ALA A 179 12.42 -14.32 7.83
C ALA A 179 13.03 -14.12 9.22
N ASP A 180 13.60 -15.19 9.73
CA ASP A 180 14.63 -15.15 10.76
C ASP A 180 15.82 -14.28 10.33
#